data_b904b8f4c9c4c6a93d76504525d28d74
#
_entry.id   b904b8f4c9c4c6a93d76504525d28d74
#
_cell.length_a   1.000
_cell.length_b   1.000
_cell.length_c   1.000
_cell.angle_alpha   90.00
_cell.angle_beta   90.00
_cell.angle_gamma   90.00
#
_symmetry.space_group_name_H-M   'P 1'
#
loop_
_entity.id
_entity.type
_entity.pdbx_description
1 polymer ?
#
loop_
_entity_poly.entity_id
_entity_poly.type
_entity_poly.pdbx_seq_one_letter_code
_entity_poly.pdbx_strand_id
1 'polypeptide(L)'
;MADKSDALFRALGDPTRRRILDLLAERGTLTVSELAAEFPDLVASGISKHLMSLRAAGLVSAVRDGRHQVYEVDAKAFAAALTPWIMKYEHYWSDALERLRDLAEDTGTGNRIELRKSVRRAARK
;
A
#
# COMPACT_ATOMS: atom_id res chain seq x y z
N MET A 1 -2.64 22.31 11.21
CA MET A 1 -3.45 21.66 10.15
C MET A 1 -2.92 20.28 9.83
N ALA A 2 -3.82 19.33 9.76
CA ALA A 2 -3.45 17.98 9.31
C ALA A 2 -3.13 18.02 7.81
N ASP A 3 -1.98 17.50 7.39
CA ASP A 3 -1.65 17.40 5.98
C ASP A 3 -2.10 16.03 5.43
N LYS A 4 -1.86 15.80 4.14
CA LYS A 4 -2.25 14.54 3.48
C LYS A 4 -1.58 13.33 4.11
N SER A 5 -0.36 13.48 4.65
CA SER A 5 0.34 12.36 5.26
C SER A 5 -0.27 11.97 6.61
N ASP A 6 -0.89 12.88 7.34
CA ASP A 6 -1.59 12.53 8.60
C ASP A 6 -2.76 11.59 8.33
N ALA A 7 -3.56 11.86 7.30
CA ALA A 7 -4.66 10.99 6.90
C ALA A 7 -4.15 9.61 6.46
N LEU A 8 -3.05 9.60 5.71
CA LEU A 8 -2.40 8.36 5.26
C LEU A 8 -1.96 7.52 6.45
N PHE A 9 -1.23 8.10 7.39
CA PHE A 9 -0.70 7.36 8.55
C PHE A 9 -1.82 6.88 9.47
N ARG A 10 -2.87 7.66 9.61
CA ARG A 10 -4.05 7.26 10.38
C ARG A 10 -4.71 6.04 9.74
N ALA A 11 -4.86 6.05 8.43
CA ALA A 11 -5.42 4.91 7.70
C ALA A 11 -4.52 3.68 7.83
N LEU A 12 -3.20 3.85 7.70
CA LEU A 12 -2.24 2.75 7.81
C LEU A 12 -2.05 2.26 9.25
N GLY A 13 -2.54 3.00 10.24
CA GLY A 13 -2.45 2.60 11.63
C GLY A 13 -3.31 1.38 11.99
N ASP A 14 -4.28 1.04 11.17
CA ASP A 14 -5.15 -0.10 11.40
C ASP A 14 -4.67 -1.34 10.63
N PRO A 15 -4.47 -2.48 11.31
CA PRO A 15 -3.96 -3.68 10.64
C PRO A 15 -4.93 -4.25 9.60
N THR A 16 -6.24 -4.13 9.81
CA THR A 16 -7.22 -4.59 8.82
C THR A 16 -7.12 -3.77 7.55
N ARG A 17 -6.98 -2.45 7.65
CA ARG A 17 -6.82 -1.59 6.50
C ARG A 17 -5.53 -1.90 5.74
N ARG A 18 -4.42 -2.17 6.44
CA ARG A 18 -3.18 -2.59 5.78
C ARG A 18 -3.36 -3.91 5.04
N ARG A 19 -4.09 -4.86 5.64
CA ARG A 19 -4.36 -6.15 5.00
C ARG A 19 -5.20 -5.97 3.72
N ILE A 20 -6.18 -5.06 3.73
CA ILE A 20 -6.98 -4.74 2.54
C ILE A 20 -6.06 -4.20 1.44
N LEU A 21 -5.17 -3.28 1.79
CA LEU A 21 -4.22 -2.72 0.81
C LEU A 21 -3.31 -3.80 0.22
N ASP A 22 -2.82 -4.71 1.06
CA ASP A 22 -2.00 -5.83 0.61
C ASP A 22 -2.74 -6.72 -0.39
N LEU A 23 -4.00 -7.02 -0.10
CA LEU A 23 -4.83 -7.84 -0.99
C LEU A 23 -5.06 -7.15 -2.34
N LEU A 24 -5.34 -5.85 -2.31
CA LEU A 24 -5.51 -5.07 -3.54
C LEU A 24 -4.21 -5.00 -4.34
N ALA A 25 -3.08 -4.83 -3.66
CA ALA A 25 -1.78 -4.80 -4.32
C ALA A 25 -1.44 -6.15 -4.98
N GLU A 26 -1.81 -7.24 -4.33
CA GLU A 26 -1.54 -8.59 -4.84
C GLU A 26 -2.48 -9.02 -5.95
N ARG A 27 -3.76 -8.66 -5.86
CA ARG A 27 -4.80 -9.18 -6.76
C ARG A 27 -5.31 -8.17 -7.77
N GLY A 28 -4.99 -6.89 -7.61
CA GLY A 28 -5.46 -5.82 -8.49
C GLY A 28 -6.79 -5.23 -8.02
N THR A 29 -7.88 -5.47 -8.75
CA THR A 29 -9.20 -4.94 -8.39
C THR A 29 -10.02 -6.01 -7.67
N LEU A 30 -10.68 -5.59 -6.59
CA LEU A 30 -11.54 -6.49 -5.80
C LEU A 30 -12.84 -5.78 -5.44
N THR A 31 -13.93 -6.54 -5.39
CA THR A 31 -15.22 -6.06 -4.88
C THR A 31 -15.23 -6.14 -3.35
N VAL A 32 -16.22 -5.49 -2.73
CA VAL A 32 -16.42 -5.61 -1.28
C VAL A 32 -16.63 -7.08 -0.88
N SER A 33 -17.41 -7.82 -1.67
CA SER A 33 -17.68 -9.24 -1.40
C SER A 33 -16.42 -10.09 -1.44
N GLU A 34 -15.56 -9.84 -2.43
CA GLU A 34 -14.29 -10.56 -2.54
C GLU A 34 -13.36 -10.24 -1.37
N LEU A 35 -13.31 -8.98 -0.96
CA LEU A 35 -12.53 -8.58 0.21
C LEU A 35 -13.12 -9.18 1.48
N ALA A 36 -14.45 -9.13 1.66
CA ALA A 36 -15.10 -9.66 2.85
C ALA A 36 -14.84 -11.16 3.04
N ALA A 37 -14.68 -11.90 1.95
CA ALA A 37 -14.37 -13.32 2.01
C ALA A 37 -13.02 -13.61 2.69
N GLU A 38 -12.11 -12.64 2.69
CA GLU A 38 -10.80 -12.76 3.32
C GLU A 38 -10.83 -12.42 4.82
N PHE A 39 -11.95 -11.93 5.32
CA PHE A 39 -12.10 -11.51 6.71
C PHE A 39 -13.36 -12.15 7.34
N PRO A 40 -13.32 -13.46 7.60
CA PRO A 40 -14.52 -14.17 8.07
C PRO A 40 -15.07 -13.67 9.41
N ASP A 41 -14.22 -12.99 10.19
CA ASP A 41 -14.63 -12.43 11.49
C ASP A 41 -15.26 -11.04 11.37
N LEU A 42 -15.29 -10.46 10.17
CA LEU A 42 -15.86 -9.14 9.95
C LEU A 42 -17.09 -9.22 9.05
N VAL A 43 -18.06 -8.36 9.34
CA VAL A 43 -19.23 -8.22 8.47
C VAL A 43 -18.88 -7.29 7.29
N ALA A 44 -19.63 -7.43 6.19
CA ALA A 44 -19.39 -6.65 4.96
C ALA A 44 -19.46 -5.14 5.22
N SER A 45 -20.33 -4.68 6.13
CA SER A 45 -20.41 -3.26 6.49
C SER A 45 -19.14 -2.76 7.15
N GLY A 46 -18.45 -3.60 7.90
CA GLY A 46 -17.15 -3.27 8.50
C GLY A 46 -16.08 -3.08 7.43
N ILE A 47 -16.06 -3.96 6.43
CA ILE A 47 -15.15 -3.85 5.29
C ILE A 47 -15.43 -2.55 4.51
N SER A 48 -16.71 -2.24 4.26
CA SER A 48 -17.10 -1.00 3.59
C SER A 48 -16.62 0.24 4.32
N LYS A 49 -16.70 0.25 5.65
CA LYS A 49 -16.21 1.37 6.46
C LYS A 49 -14.69 1.54 6.33
N HIS A 50 -13.95 0.45 6.35
CA HIS A 50 -12.50 0.49 6.13
C HIS A 50 -12.15 1.03 4.74
N LEU A 51 -12.90 0.60 3.72
CA LEU A 51 -12.71 1.09 2.34
C LEU A 51 -13.02 2.57 2.23
N MET A 52 -14.05 3.05 2.92
CA MET A 52 -14.37 4.48 2.96
C MET A 52 -13.23 5.29 3.58
N SER A 53 -12.65 4.80 4.67
CA SER A 53 -11.50 5.44 5.32
C SER A 53 -10.28 5.47 4.40
N LEU A 54 -10.00 4.36 3.72
CA LEU A 54 -8.89 4.27 2.76
C LEU A 54 -9.11 5.19 1.57
N ARG A 55 -10.34 5.27 1.08
CA ARG A 55 -10.69 6.14 -0.03
C ARG A 55 -10.56 7.62 0.36
N ALA A 56 -11.04 7.98 1.55
CA ALA A 56 -10.93 9.34 2.07
C ALA A 56 -9.47 9.78 2.23
N ALA A 57 -8.59 8.85 2.57
CA ALA A 57 -7.15 9.11 2.68
C ALA A 57 -6.43 9.11 1.33
N GLY A 58 -7.14 8.81 0.23
CA GLY A 58 -6.56 8.78 -1.11
C GLY A 58 -5.75 7.53 -1.43
N LEU A 59 -5.89 6.47 -0.65
CA LEU A 59 -5.08 5.25 -0.83
C LEU A 59 -5.71 4.25 -1.78
N VAL A 60 -7.03 4.29 -1.92
CA VAL A 60 -7.77 3.45 -2.86
C VAL A 60 -8.75 4.29 -3.66
N SER A 61 -9.08 3.82 -4.84
CA SER A 61 -10.15 4.38 -5.65
C SER A 61 -11.20 3.31 -5.92
N ALA A 62 -12.42 3.77 -6.20
CA ALA A 62 -13.53 2.90 -6.54
C ALA A 62 -13.92 3.17 -7.98
N VAL A 63 -14.07 2.10 -8.75
CA VAL A 63 -14.48 2.16 -10.17
C VAL A 63 -15.70 1.27 -10.34
N ARG A 64 -16.66 1.74 -11.11
CA ARG A 64 -17.84 0.94 -11.40
C ARG A 64 -17.56 -0.03 -12.53
N ASP A 65 -17.84 -1.31 -12.28
CA ASP A 65 -17.73 -2.35 -13.27
C ASP A 65 -19.08 -3.09 -13.33
N GLY A 66 -19.92 -2.70 -14.27
CA GLY A 66 -21.27 -3.21 -14.37
C GLY A 66 -22.10 -2.84 -13.14
N ARG A 67 -22.59 -3.84 -12.41
CA ARG A 67 -23.40 -3.66 -11.19
C ARG A 67 -22.57 -3.55 -9.93
N HIS A 68 -21.27 -3.79 -10.04
CA HIS A 68 -20.37 -3.85 -8.88
C HIS A 68 -19.46 -2.65 -8.85
N GLN A 69 -19.11 -2.21 -7.64
CA GLN A 69 -17.97 -1.34 -7.43
C GLN A 69 -16.77 -2.20 -7.17
N VAL A 70 -15.68 -1.94 -7.88
CA VAL A 70 -14.39 -2.57 -7.62
C VAL A 70 -13.45 -1.54 -7.03
N TYR A 71 -12.59 -1.99 -6.15
CA TYR A 71 -11.61 -1.15 -5.47
C TYR A 71 -10.22 -1.51 -5.95
N GLU A 72 -9.37 -0.50 -6.06
CA GLU A 72 -7.97 -0.69 -6.45
C GLU A 72 -7.10 0.29 -5.67
N VAL A 73 -5.82 -0.03 -5.53
CA VAL A 73 -4.87 0.91 -4.93
C VAL A 73 -4.71 2.10 -5.88
N ASP A 74 -4.85 3.29 -5.33
CA ASP A 74 -4.55 4.52 -6.06
C ASP A 74 -3.07 4.85 -5.86
N ALA A 75 -2.22 4.23 -6.67
CA ALA A 75 -0.77 4.33 -6.52
C ALA A 75 -0.27 5.77 -6.63
N LYS A 76 -0.87 6.55 -7.53
CA LYS A 76 -0.48 7.94 -7.74
C LYS A 76 -0.81 8.81 -6.53
N ALA A 77 -2.03 8.69 -6.00
CA ALA A 77 -2.45 9.43 -4.81
C ALA A 77 -1.70 8.98 -3.57
N PHE A 78 -1.44 7.67 -3.45
CA PHE A 78 -0.65 7.10 -2.35
C PHE A 78 0.75 7.70 -2.35
N ALA A 79 1.43 7.69 -3.50
CA ALA A 79 2.76 8.27 -3.62
C ALA A 79 2.76 9.77 -3.30
N ALA A 80 1.75 10.50 -3.80
CA ALA A 80 1.64 11.94 -3.54
C ALA A 80 1.45 12.25 -2.06
N ALA A 81 0.72 11.39 -1.33
CA ALA A 81 0.51 11.57 0.12
C ALA A 81 1.75 11.23 0.94
N LEU A 82 2.51 10.22 0.50
CA LEU A 82 3.68 9.71 1.22
C LEU A 82 4.94 10.53 0.97
N THR A 83 5.12 11.03 -0.26
CA THR A 83 6.34 11.70 -0.71
C THR A 83 6.77 12.87 0.18
N PRO A 84 5.89 13.80 0.59
CA PRO A 84 6.33 14.91 1.44
C PRO A 84 6.96 14.47 2.75
N TRP A 85 6.45 13.40 3.35
CA TRP A 85 7.02 12.86 4.58
C TRP A 85 8.37 12.18 4.33
N ILE A 86 8.46 11.35 3.28
CA ILE A 86 9.70 10.65 2.92
C ILE A 86 10.81 11.65 2.60
N MET A 87 10.48 12.73 1.89
CA MET A 87 11.48 13.71 1.48
C MET A 87 12.11 14.48 2.64
N LYS A 88 11.46 14.54 3.80
CA LYS A 88 12.07 15.11 5.01
C LYS A 88 13.32 14.36 5.45
N TYR A 89 13.43 13.11 5.07
CA TYR A 89 14.52 12.22 5.45
C TYR A 89 15.38 11.82 4.25
N GLU A 90 15.37 12.65 3.22
CA GLU A 90 15.97 12.34 1.92
C GLU A 90 17.41 11.83 2.01
N HIS A 91 18.27 12.51 2.75
CA HIS A 91 19.66 12.09 2.81
C HIS A 91 19.86 10.76 3.55
N TYR A 92 18.97 10.42 4.49
CA TYR A 92 19.02 9.11 5.15
C TYR A 92 18.63 8.00 4.17
N TRP A 93 17.59 8.24 3.37
CA TRP A 93 17.14 7.26 2.37
C TRP A 93 18.16 7.11 1.25
N SER A 94 18.80 8.21 0.83
CA SER A 94 19.82 8.18 -0.22
C SER A 94 20.97 7.27 0.16
N ASP A 95 21.48 7.41 1.39
CA ASP A 95 22.57 6.57 1.88
C ASP A 95 22.16 5.10 1.93
N ALA A 96 20.95 4.82 2.41
CA ALA A 96 20.44 3.45 2.50
C ALA A 96 20.27 2.84 1.10
N LEU A 97 19.75 3.60 0.14
CA LEU A 97 19.57 3.14 -1.23
C LEU A 97 20.92 2.92 -1.94
N GLU A 98 21.91 3.77 -1.68
CA GLU A 98 23.25 3.59 -2.21
C GLU A 98 23.89 2.30 -1.70
N ARG A 99 23.75 2.00 -0.40
CA ARG A 99 24.24 0.75 0.18
C ARG A 99 23.58 -0.46 -0.46
N LEU A 100 22.27 -0.40 -0.70
CA LEU A 100 21.55 -1.48 -1.36
C LEU A 100 22.03 -1.66 -2.80
N ARG A 101 22.26 -0.55 -3.50
CA ARG A 101 22.77 -0.60 -4.87
C ARG A 101 24.17 -1.20 -4.91
N ASP A 102 25.06 -0.78 -4.02
CA ASP A 102 26.42 -1.30 -3.93
C ASP A 102 26.42 -2.81 -3.68
N LEU A 103 25.55 -3.29 -2.79
CA LEU A 103 25.39 -4.72 -2.54
C LEU A 103 24.93 -5.48 -3.77
N ALA A 104 23.96 -4.88 -4.52
CA ALA A 104 23.44 -5.51 -5.73
C ALA A 104 24.48 -5.56 -6.83
N GLU A 105 25.32 -4.53 -6.96
CA GLU A 105 26.40 -4.47 -7.95
C GLU A 105 27.53 -5.46 -7.62
N ASP A 106 27.88 -5.59 -6.32
CA ASP A 106 28.93 -6.52 -5.86
C ASP A 106 28.52 -7.98 -6.12
N THR A 107 27.23 -8.29 -6.09
CA THR A 107 26.74 -9.65 -6.25
C THR A 107 26.31 -9.99 -7.67
N GLY A 108 26.37 -9.01 -8.61
CA GLY A 108 26.06 -9.22 -10.02
C GLY A 108 24.60 -9.05 -10.36
N THR A 109 24.31 -9.06 -11.68
CA THR A 109 22.98 -8.75 -12.21
C THR A 109 21.90 -9.78 -11.86
N GLY A 110 22.28 -11.02 -11.56
CA GLY A 110 21.33 -12.07 -11.18
C GLY A 110 20.60 -11.81 -9.87
N ASN A 111 21.14 -10.96 -9.02
CA ASN A 111 20.59 -10.70 -7.70
C ASN A 111 19.59 -9.55 -7.62
N ARG A 112 19.31 -8.86 -8.73
CA ARG A 112 18.28 -7.82 -8.75
C ARG A 112 16.90 -8.37 -8.43
N ILE A 113 16.59 -9.55 -8.96
CA ILE A 113 15.31 -10.22 -8.71
C ILE A 113 15.23 -10.67 -7.24
N GLU A 114 16.32 -11.19 -6.70
CA GLU A 114 16.38 -11.62 -5.30
C GLU A 114 16.20 -10.43 -4.36
N LEU A 115 16.83 -9.31 -4.66
CA LEU A 115 16.70 -8.09 -3.86
C LEU A 115 15.24 -7.58 -3.85
N ARG A 116 14.58 -7.59 -5.02
CA ARG A 116 13.16 -7.22 -5.12
C ARG A 116 12.29 -8.12 -4.26
N LYS A 117 12.54 -9.42 -4.28
CA LYS A 117 11.81 -10.38 -3.45
C LYS A 117 12.04 -10.13 -1.97
N SER A 118 13.25 -9.81 -1.57
CA SER A 118 13.60 -9.50 -0.18
C SER A 118 12.89 -8.23 0.29
N VAL A 119 12.86 -7.19 -0.52
CA VAL A 119 12.16 -5.95 -0.21
C VAL A 119 10.65 -6.20 -0.07
N ARG A 120 10.06 -7.00 -0.96
CA ARG A 120 8.65 -7.37 -0.85
C ARG A 120 8.34 -8.15 0.42
N ARG A 121 9.21 -9.07 0.82
CA ARG A 121 9.04 -9.82 2.07
C ARG A 121 9.09 -8.90 3.28
N ALA A 122 10.01 -7.97 3.31
CA ALA A 122 10.12 -6.98 4.38
C ALA A 122 8.86 -6.12 4.48
N ALA A 123 8.30 -5.73 3.36
CA ALA A 123 7.07 -4.94 3.31
C ALA A 123 5.86 -5.70 3.81
N ARG A 124 5.87 -7.05 3.74
CA ARG A 124 4.76 -7.90 4.19
C ARG A 124 4.75 -8.16 5.70
N LYS A 125 5.86 -7.95 6.35
CA LYS A 125 5.95 -8.08 7.80
C LYS A 125 5.56 -6.78 8.47
#